data_e2a0882ba571704bc05380568d90cd2a
#
_entry.id   e2a0882ba571704bc05380568d90cd2a
#
_cell.length_a   1.000
_cell.length_b   1.000
_cell.length_c   1.000
_cell.angle_alpha   90.00
_cell.angle_beta   90.00
_cell.angle_gamma   90.00
#
_symmetry.space_group_name_H-M   'P 1'
#
loop_
_entity.id
_entity.type
_entity.pdbx_description
1 polymer ?
#
loop_
_entity_poly.entity_id
_entity_poly.type
_entity_poly.pdbx_seq_one_letter_code
_entity_poly.pdbx_strand_id
1 'polypeptide(L)'
;MPTMSAWRWNICTPSSMTLTYIFHSGFVLETEQSILVFDYWLDPSGVMDGVLRSEKPMYVFSSHFHEDHFTKEIFEWKKQREGITYILSKDIYKHRRASKEDADVWLAKGGTWSDGTISVWALGSTDSGVSWIVETEGKRIFHAGDLNNWYAKFLTDDNPDQQRYSFEMEEIFNPIAHEKQFLGELKDIRKVADSFDVVMFPIDGRVGNGYTLGGRQFIERFKVGLFVPMHFVASGFESSWRMKEFTDEKGIPFWEITREGESIEI
;
A
#
# COMPACT_ATOMS: atom_id res chain seq x y z
N MET A 1 -42.49 27.97 -32.61
CA MET A 1 -42.14 26.66 -32.08
C MET A 1 -40.70 26.72 -31.63
N PRO A 2 -40.39 26.63 -30.34
CA PRO A 2 -39.00 26.61 -29.88
C PRO A 2 -38.43 25.20 -29.99
N THR A 3 -37.26 25.07 -30.56
CA THR A 3 -36.50 23.86 -30.75
C THR A 3 -35.98 23.35 -29.41
N MET A 4 -36.34 22.12 -29.02
CA MET A 4 -35.82 21.44 -27.85
C MET A 4 -34.30 21.16 -28.03
N SER A 5 -33.48 21.83 -27.25
CA SER A 5 -32.06 21.51 -27.12
C SER A 5 -31.92 20.14 -26.43
N ALA A 6 -31.33 19.18 -27.14
CA ALA A 6 -31.02 17.88 -26.62
C ALA A 6 -29.96 18.02 -25.48
N TRP A 7 -30.36 17.79 -24.25
CA TRP A 7 -29.44 17.61 -23.13
C TRP A 7 -28.63 16.32 -23.38
N ARG A 8 -27.36 16.46 -23.76
CA ARG A 8 -26.43 15.35 -23.75
C ARG A 8 -26.09 15.05 -22.29
N TRP A 9 -26.60 13.95 -21.79
CA TRP A 9 -26.07 13.34 -20.58
C TRP A 9 -24.64 12.87 -20.92
N ASN A 10 -23.63 13.53 -20.36
CA ASN A 10 -22.30 12.95 -20.31
C ASN A 10 -22.40 11.74 -19.37
N ILE A 11 -22.55 10.56 -19.96
CA ILE A 11 -22.31 9.31 -19.26
C ILE A 11 -20.81 9.31 -18.98
N CYS A 12 -20.44 9.66 -17.75
CA CYS A 12 -19.09 9.47 -17.28
C CYS A 12 -18.88 7.94 -17.27
N THR A 13 -18.21 7.42 -18.28
CA THR A 13 -17.71 6.04 -18.25
C THR A 13 -16.78 5.97 -17.04
N PRO A 14 -16.88 4.96 -16.16
CA PRO A 14 -15.91 4.79 -15.09
C PRO A 14 -14.52 4.79 -15.72
N SER A 15 -13.61 5.64 -15.23
CA SER A 15 -12.23 5.60 -15.68
C SER A 15 -11.67 4.23 -15.35
N SER A 16 -11.20 3.48 -16.34
CA SER A 16 -10.55 2.20 -16.10
C SER A 16 -9.16 2.48 -15.51
N MET A 17 -8.89 1.91 -14.35
CA MET A 17 -7.57 1.95 -13.74
C MET A 17 -6.96 0.56 -13.83
N THR A 18 -5.66 0.49 -14.10
CA THR A 18 -4.92 -0.78 -14.13
C THR A 18 -3.92 -0.80 -12.98
N LEU A 19 -4.05 -1.78 -12.10
CA LEU A 19 -3.09 -2.04 -11.03
C LEU A 19 -2.17 -3.19 -11.46
N THR A 20 -0.86 -2.95 -11.44
CA THR A 20 0.18 -3.92 -11.80
C THR A 20 1.05 -4.21 -10.58
N TYR A 21 1.22 -5.48 -10.25
CA TYR A 21 2.17 -5.92 -9.24
C TYR A 21 3.57 -5.96 -9.83
N ILE A 22 4.53 -5.27 -9.21
CA ILE A 22 5.93 -5.30 -9.62
C ILE A 22 6.66 -6.41 -8.88
N PHE A 23 6.89 -6.20 -7.59
CA PHE A 23 7.60 -7.13 -6.70
C PHE A 23 7.41 -6.71 -5.24
N HIS A 24 7.31 -7.66 -4.31
CA HIS A 24 7.21 -7.46 -2.87
C HIS A 24 6.03 -6.55 -2.46
N SER A 25 6.30 -5.28 -2.15
CA SER A 25 5.28 -4.25 -1.87
C SER A 25 5.18 -3.21 -3.00
N GLY A 26 5.84 -3.47 -4.14
CA GLY A 26 5.91 -2.59 -5.29
C GLY A 26 4.72 -2.76 -6.23
N PHE A 27 4.03 -1.64 -6.53
CA PHE A 27 2.90 -1.60 -7.47
C PHE A 27 2.97 -0.38 -8.38
N VAL A 28 2.39 -0.52 -9.57
CA VAL A 28 2.03 0.59 -10.45
C VAL A 28 0.52 0.66 -10.55
N LEU A 29 -0.06 1.81 -10.26
CA LEU A 29 -1.44 2.13 -10.59
C LEU A 29 -1.45 3.12 -11.75
N GLU A 30 -1.88 2.68 -12.92
CA GLU A 30 -2.10 3.54 -14.07
C GLU A 30 -3.56 3.96 -14.11
N THR A 31 -3.79 5.28 -14.13
CA THR A 31 -5.10 5.90 -14.25
C THR A 31 -5.24 6.55 -15.64
N GLU A 32 -6.37 7.18 -15.93
CA GLU A 32 -6.53 7.93 -17.15
C GLU A 32 -5.53 9.11 -17.24
N GLN A 33 -5.31 9.82 -16.12
CA GLN A 33 -4.55 11.07 -16.08
C GLN A 33 -3.13 10.93 -15.54
N SER A 34 -2.81 9.87 -14.81
CA SER A 34 -1.54 9.76 -14.09
C SER A 34 -1.09 8.33 -13.87
N ILE A 35 0.14 8.19 -13.39
CA ILE A 35 0.73 6.93 -12.95
C ILE A 35 1.21 7.09 -11.52
N LEU A 36 0.86 6.16 -10.64
CA LEU A 36 1.34 6.09 -9.27
C LEU A 36 2.20 4.84 -9.10
N VAL A 37 3.44 5.02 -8.62
CA VAL A 37 4.36 3.91 -8.33
C VAL A 37 4.58 3.87 -6.82
N PHE A 38 4.32 2.73 -6.20
CA PHE A 38 4.47 2.52 -4.77
C PHE A 38 5.62 1.58 -4.47
N ASP A 39 6.44 1.91 -3.48
CA ASP A 39 7.47 1.06 -2.84
C ASP A 39 8.28 0.22 -3.82
N TYR A 40 8.84 0.87 -4.84
CA TYR A 40 9.69 0.20 -5.83
C TYR A 40 11.00 -0.28 -5.20
N TRP A 41 11.29 -1.56 -5.37
CA TRP A 41 12.54 -2.21 -4.97
C TRP A 41 13.24 -2.89 -6.13
N LEU A 42 12.64 -3.94 -6.68
CA LEU A 42 13.12 -4.71 -7.82
C LEU A 42 12.02 -4.81 -8.88
N ASP A 43 12.41 -5.00 -10.13
CA ASP A 43 11.48 -5.20 -11.25
C ASP A 43 11.91 -6.39 -12.13
N PRO A 44 11.72 -7.63 -11.66
CA PRO A 44 12.14 -8.82 -12.40
C PRO A 44 11.40 -9.02 -13.73
N SER A 45 10.23 -8.40 -13.89
CA SER A 45 9.39 -8.53 -15.09
C SER A 45 9.55 -7.40 -16.10
N GLY A 46 10.31 -6.33 -15.76
CA GLY A 46 10.49 -5.18 -16.64
C GLY A 46 9.22 -4.31 -16.80
N VAL A 47 8.37 -4.25 -15.78
CA VAL A 47 7.15 -3.41 -15.78
C VAL A 47 7.50 -1.96 -16.04
N MET A 48 8.55 -1.45 -15.36
CA MET A 48 8.94 -0.05 -15.44
C MET A 48 9.45 0.36 -16.83
N ASP A 49 9.93 -0.55 -17.66
CA ASP A 49 10.32 -0.24 -19.04
C ASP A 49 9.17 0.35 -19.86
N GLY A 50 7.94 -0.14 -19.63
CA GLY A 50 6.73 0.38 -20.25
C GLY A 50 6.28 1.69 -19.61
N VAL A 51 6.27 1.72 -18.28
CA VAL A 51 5.83 2.87 -17.47
C VAL A 51 6.69 4.11 -17.74
N LEU A 52 7.99 3.96 -17.83
CA LEU A 52 8.91 5.07 -18.07
C LEU A 52 8.78 5.68 -19.47
N ARG A 53 8.19 4.98 -20.44
CA ARG A 53 7.88 5.52 -21.78
C ARG A 53 6.58 6.31 -21.85
N SER A 54 5.74 6.25 -20.80
CA SER A 54 4.49 6.99 -20.76
C SER A 54 4.75 8.49 -20.58
N GLU A 55 3.93 9.34 -21.18
CA GLU A 55 3.97 10.81 -21.02
C GLU A 55 3.09 11.33 -19.86
N LYS A 56 2.28 10.46 -19.24
CA LYS A 56 1.42 10.83 -18.13
C LYS A 56 2.24 11.31 -16.91
N PRO A 57 1.81 12.32 -16.16
CA PRO A 57 2.43 12.65 -14.87
C PRO A 57 2.61 11.40 -14.01
N MET A 58 3.77 11.26 -13.37
CA MET A 58 4.09 10.10 -12.54
C MET A 58 4.40 10.53 -11.11
N TYR A 59 3.78 9.87 -10.16
CA TYR A 59 3.98 10.06 -8.72
C TYR A 59 4.64 8.81 -8.13
N VAL A 60 5.78 8.99 -7.48
CA VAL A 60 6.56 7.89 -6.91
C VAL A 60 6.53 7.99 -5.39
N PHE A 61 6.06 6.94 -4.75
CA PHE A 61 5.92 6.83 -3.30
C PHE A 61 6.90 5.81 -2.75
N SER A 62 7.54 6.12 -1.62
CA SER A 62 8.21 5.12 -0.80
C SER A 62 7.81 5.34 0.66
N SER A 63 7.30 4.27 1.27
CA SER A 63 6.71 4.30 2.60
C SER A 63 7.75 4.45 3.71
N HIS A 64 8.96 3.89 3.54
CA HIS A 64 10.03 3.98 4.52
C HIS A 64 11.40 3.62 3.93
N PHE A 65 12.45 3.65 4.78
CA PHE A 65 13.86 3.58 4.38
C PHE A 65 14.39 2.17 4.11
N HIS A 66 13.69 1.09 4.44
CA HIS A 66 14.16 -0.27 4.22
C HIS A 66 14.34 -0.54 2.72
N GLU A 67 15.28 -1.42 2.39
CA GLU A 67 15.71 -1.66 1.01
C GLU A 67 14.59 -2.24 0.14
N ASP A 68 13.73 -3.06 0.72
CA ASP A 68 12.59 -3.68 0.06
C ASP A 68 11.39 -2.74 -0.20
N HIS A 69 11.50 -1.46 0.22
CA HIS A 69 10.50 -0.39 -0.01
C HIS A 69 11.10 0.87 -0.63
N PHE A 70 12.43 1.00 -0.65
CA PHE A 70 13.12 2.15 -1.21
C PHE A 70 14.46 1.80 -1.82
N THR A 71 14.65 2.15 -3.08
CA THR A 71 15.95 2.13 -3.78
C THR A 71 16.25 3.47 -4.41
N LYS A 72 17.55 3.86 -4.46
CA LYS A 72 17.98 5.09 -5.15
C LYS A 72 17.82 5.04 -6.66
N GLU A 73 17.59 3.87 -7.23
CA GLU A 73 17.33 3.69 -8.65
C GLU A 73 16.18 4.56 -9.15
N ILE A 74 15.15 4.78 -8.31
CA ILE A 74 14.00 5.64 -8.66
C ILE A 74 14.44 7.04 -9.13
N PHE A 75 15.53 7.58 -8.60
CA PHE A 75 16.01 8.92 -8.95
C PHE A 75 16.68 8.96 -10.34
N GLU A 76 17.15 7.81 -10.84
CA GLU A 76 17.71 7.69 -12.18
C GLU A 76 16.63 7.83 -13.27
N TRP A 77 15.37 7.63 -12.94
CA TRP A 77 14.25 7.75 -13.87
C TRP A 77 14.08 9.18 -14.40
N LYS A 78 14.47 10.21 -13.64
CA LYS A 78 14.52 11.62 -14.12
C LYS A 78 15.44 11.82 -15.33
N LYS A 79 16.38 10.91 -15.57
CA LYS A 79 17.23 10.94 -16.77
C LYS A 79 16.54 10.39 -18.01
N GLN A 80 15.46 9.65 -17.83
CA GLN A 80 14.72 8.96 -18.89
C GLN A 80 13.44 9.69 -19.28
N ARG A 81 12.81 10.38 -18.32
CA ARG A 81 11.58 11.13 -18.55
C ARG A 81 11.43 12.32 -17.61
N GLU A 82 10.66 13.30 -18.05
CA GLU A 82 10.19 14.41 -17.23
C GLU A 82 8.85 14.07 -16.53
N GLY A 83 8.34 14.99 -15.70
CA GLY A 83 7.01 14.88 -15.08
C GLY A 83 6.94 13.81 -13.98
N ILE A 84 8.03 13.58 -13.24
CA ILE A 84 8.05 12.71 -12.06
C ILE A 84 8.03 13.58 -10.80
N THR A 85 7.09 13.29 -9.90
CA THR A 85 7.00 13.87 -8.56
C THR A 85 7.29 12.78 -7.53
N TYR A 86 8.34 12.96 -6.72
CA TYR A 86 8.68 12.04 -5.63
C TYR A 86 8.04 12.49 -4.33
N ILE A 87 7.20 11.63 -3.75
CA ILE A 87 6.49 11.83 -2.47
C ILE A 87 6.96 10.75 -1.51
N LEU A 88 7.95 11.07 -0.71
CA LEU A 88 8.66 10.08 0.09
C LEU A 88 8.47 10.29 1.59
N SER A 89 8.56 9.21 2.35
CA SER A 89 8.56 9.28 3.81
C SER A 89 9.80 9.98 4.35
N LYS A 90 9.62 10.85 5.34
CA LYS A 90 10.71 11.62 5.98
C LYS A 90 11.78 10.76 6.63
N ASP A 91 11.48 9.53 7.00
CA ASP A 91 12.46 8.63 7.61
C ASP A 91 13.58 8.25 6.63
N ILE A 92 13.32 8.20 5.32
CA ILE A 92 14.29 7.88 4.28
C ILE A 92 15.49 8.83 4.34
N TYR A 93 15.27 10.16 4.41
CA TYR A 93 16.40 11.08 4.54
C TYR A 93 16.96 11.14 5.98
N LYS A 94 16.13 10.91 7.00
CA LYS A 94 16.58 10.83 8.39
C LYS A 94 17.56 9.68 8.60
N HIS A 95 17.32 8.56 7.93
CA HIS A 95 18.22 7.39 7.90
C HIS A 95 19.33 7.51 6.84
N ARG A 96 19.50 8.71 6.22
CA ARG A 96 20.56 9.01 5.24
C ARG A 96 20.52 8.11 4.00
N ARG A 97 19.34 7.60 3.65
CA ARG A 97 19.15 6.82 2.42
C ARG A 97 18.99 7.73 1.20
N ALA A 98 18.56 8.97 1.39
CA ALA A 98 18.47 10.03 0.39
C ALA A 98 18.80 11.39 1.00
N SER A 99 19.09 12.39 0.16
CA SER A 99 19.22 13.80 0.52
C SER A 99 17.86 14.49 0.50
N LYS A 100 17.71 15.61 1.14
CA LYS A 100 16.44 16.36 1.16
C LYS A 100 16.05 16.88 -0.23
N GLU A 101 17.01 17.11 -1.07
CA GLU A 101 16.88 17.63 -2.43
C GLU A 101 16.45 16.56 -3.44
N ASP A 102 16.52 15.26 -3.06
CA ASP A 102 16.23 14.15 -3.96
C ASP A 102 14.72 13.95 -4.21
N ALA A 103 13.86 14.43 -3.29
CA ALA A 103 12.40 14.33 -3.44
C ALA A 103 11.72 15.70 -3.43
N ASP A 104 10.60 15.76 -4.13
CA ASP A 104 9.78 16.96 -4.26
C ASP A 104 8.95 17.18 -2.97
N VAL A 105 8.51 16.10 -2.34
CA VAL A 105 7.65 16.12 -1.15
C VAL A 105 8.13 15.10 -0.12
N TRP A 106 8.33 15.56 1.11
CA TRP A 106 8.67 14.73 2.25
C TRP A 106 7.54 14.75 3.27
N LEU A 107 6.91 13.59 3.51
CA LEU A 107 5.81 13.47 4.47
C LEU A 107 6.20 12.57 5.65
N ALA A 108 5.58 12.82 6.79
CA ALA A 108 5.58 11.97 7.97
C ALA A 108 4.13 11.78 8.42
N LYS A 109 3.87 10.91 9.38
CA LYS A 109 2.52 10.70 9.95
C LYS A 109 1.82 12.02 10.21
N GLY A 110 0.61 12.16 9.68
CA GLY A 110 -0.23 13.36 9.76
C GLY A 110 0.04 14.40 8.67
N GLY A 111 1.06 14.20 7.82
CA GLY A 111 1.33 15.06 6.67
C GLY A 111 0.36 14.82 5.52
N THR A 112 0.06 15.88 4.77
CA THR A 112 -0.79 15.83 3.57
C THR A 112 -0.16 16.62 2.44
N TRP A 113 -0.51 16.27 1.22
CA TRP A 113 -0.11 16.99 0.00
C TRP A 113 -1.13 16.81 -1.11
N SER A 114 -1.25 17.79 -2.00
CA SER A 114 -2.09 17.72 -3.20
C SER A 114 -1.61 18.70 -4.24
N ASP A 115 -1.77 18.35 -5.52
CA ASP A 115 -1.53 19.24 -6.68
C ASP A 115 -2.80 19.46 -7.52
N GLY A 116 -3.93 18.94 -7.08
CA GLY A 116 -5.20 18.98 -7.81
C GLY A 116 -5.45 17.75 -8.68
N THR A 117 -4.43 16.97 -9.05
CA THR A 117 -4.58 15.67 -9.75
C THR A 117 -4.75 14.56 -8.74
N ILE A 118 -3.93 14.56 -7.69
CA ILE A 118 -4.02 13.61 -6.58
C ILE A 118 -4.06 14.34 -5.24
N SER A 119 -4.60 13.69 -4.22
CA SER A 119 -4.48 14.09 -2.83
C SER A 119 -3.90 12.95 -2.00
N VAL A 120 -2.96 13.26 -1.11
CA VAL A 120 -2.16 12.29 -0.37
C VAL A 120 -2.21 12.57 1.12
N TRP A 121 -2.39 11.53 1.92
CA TRP A 121 -2.27 11.53 3.39
C TRP A 121 -1.25 10.48 3.81
N ALA A 122 -0.28 10.89 4.61
CA ALA A 122 0.68 10.00 5.26
C ALA A 122 0.15 9.64 6.66
N LEU A 123 -0.15 8.38 6.88
CA LEU A 123 -0.60 7.83 8.17
C LEU A 123 0.55 7.06 8.83
N GLY A 124 0.34 6.57 10.04
CA GLY A 124 1.37 5.84 10.75
C GLY A 124 1.61 4.42 10.24
N SER A 125 2.68 3.82 10.72
CA SER A 125 3.07 2.44 10.49
C SER A 125 3.42 1.78 11.82
N THR A 126 3.54 0.46 11.84
CA THR A 126 3.94 -0.32 13.04
C THR A 126 5.36 -0.85 12.96
N ASP A 127 6.03 -0.64 11.84
CA ASP A 127 7.47 -0.83 11.71
C ASP A 127 8.15 0.53 11.53
N SER A 128 8.26 1.03 10.32
CA SER A 128 8.93 2.29 9.99
C SER A 128 8.09 3.14 9.05
N GLY A 129 8.36 4.45 9.00
CA GLY A 129 7.81 5.37 8.04
C GLY A 129 6.32 5.61 8.13
N VAL A 130 5.62 5.40 7.02
CA VAL A 130 4.20 5.74 6.87
C VAL A 130 3.43 4.71 6.04
N SER A 131 2.10 4.70 6.19
CA SER A 131 1.16 4.18 5.20
C SER A 131 0.57 5.34 4.40
N TRP A 132 0.09 5.06 3.20
CA TRP A 132 -0.42 6.06 2.27
C TRP A 132 -1.91 5.92 2.03
N ILE A 133 -2.64 7.02 2.08
CA ILE A 133 -3.94 7.17 1.42
C ILE A 133 -3.71 8.09 0.23
N VAL A 134 -4.14 7.67 -0.96
CA VAL A 134 -4.11 8.50 -2.16
C VAL A 134 -5.50 8.53 -2.78
N GLU A 135 -6.01 9.75 -3.01
CA GLU A 135 -7.23 9.96 -3.79
C GLU A 135 -6.85 10.45 -5.18
N THR A 136 -7.38 9.79 -6.19
CA THR A 136 -7.23 10.13 -7.61
C THR A 136 -8.47 9.69 -8.39
N GLU A 137 -8.95 10.53 -9.31
CA GLU A 137 -10.10 10.24 -10.20
C GLU A 137 -11.33 9.65 -9.47
N GLY A 138 -11.58 10.15 -8.25
CA GLY A 138 -12.71 9.73 -7.42
C GLY A 138 -12.53 8.38 -6.72
N LYS A 139 -11.37 7.76 -6.83
CA LYS A 139 -11.00 6.52 -6.14
C LYS A 139 -10.06 6.80 -4.97
N ARG A 140 -10.20 6.00 -3.91
CA ARG A 140 -9.34 6.05 -2.73
C ARG A 140 -8.54 4.77 -2.61
N ILE A 141 -7.22 4.93 -2.67
CA ILE A 141 -6.24 3.86 -2.67
C ILE A 141 -5.51 3.88 -1.32
N PHE A 142 -5.37 2.74 -0.68
CA PHE A 142 -4.58 2.56 0.52
C PHE A 142 -3.40 1.64 0.25
N HIS A 143 -2.18 2.12 0.55
CA HIS A 143 -0.97 1.31 0.56
C HIS A 143 -0.42 1.28 1.98
N ALA A 144 -0.40 0.13 2.59
CA ALA A 144 -0.08 -0.02 4.01
C ALA A 144 1.39 0.25 4.36
N GLY A 145 2.33 0.21 3.37
CA GLY A 145 3.74 0.07 3.71
C GLY A 145 3.91 -1.13 4.64
N ASP A 146 4.61 -0.95 5.74
CA ASP A 146 4.78 -1.98 6.76
C ASP A 146 3.84 -1.82 7.97
N LEU A 147 2.66 -1.24 7.75
CA LEU A 147 1.60 -1.28 8.75
C LEU A 147 1.00 -2.67 8.83
N ASN A 148 1.26 -3.40 9.90
CA ASN A 148 0.72 -4.75 10.13
C ASN A 148 0.74 -5.10 11.62
N ASN A 149 0.02 -6.17 12.00
CA ASN A 149 0.17 -6.82 13.30
C ASN A 149 1.28 -7.88 13.21
N TRP A 150 2.56 -7.43 13.28
CA TRP A 150 3.74 -8.25 13.03
C TRP A 150 3.96 -9.37 14.07
N TYR A 151 3.27 -9.30 15.19
CA TYR A 151 3.43 -10.26 16.29
C TYR A 151 2.20 -11.15 16.49
N ALA A 152 1.37 -11.25 15.46
CA ALA A 152 0.12 -12.00 15.47
C ALA A 152 0.29 -13.48 15.90
N LYS A 153 1.44 -14.12 15.58
CA LYS A 153 1.71 -15.51 15.99
C LYS A 153 1.62 -15.75 17.50
N PHE A 154 1.83 -14.73 18.30
CA PHE A 154 1.77 -14.82 19.77
C PHE A 154 0.37 -14.52 20.33
N LEU A 155 -0.58 -14.12 19.47
CA LEU A 155 -1.94 -13.71 19.83
C LEU A 155 -3.00 -14.71 19.36
N THR A 156 -2.61 -15.76 18.62
CA THR A 156 -3.54 -16.77 18.10
C THR A 156 -3.51 -18.03 18.95
N ASP A 157 -4.69 -18.60 19.21
CA ASP A 157 -4.87 -19.76 20.10
C ASP A 157 -4.12 -21.03 19.64
N ASP A 158 -3.83 -21.15 18.35
CA ASP A 158 -3.14 -22.31 17.75
C ASP A 158 -1.60 -22.23 17.86
N ASN A 159 -1.06 -21.26 18.60
CA ASN A 159 0.39 -21.09 18.68
C ASN A 159 1.00 -21.93 19.82
N PRO A 160 1.81 -22.97 19.51
CA PRO A 160 2.52 -23.75 20.54
C PRO A 160 3.53 -22.89 21.35
N ASP A 161 3.96 -21.73 20.81
CA ASP A 161 4.88 -20.83 21.50
C ASP A 161 4.17 -19.88 22.48
N GLN A 162 2.84 -19.80 22.47
CA GLN A 162 2.08 -19.00 23.43
C GLN A 162 2.35 -19.44 24.89
N GLN A 163 2.58 -20.74 25.11
CA GLN A 163 2.94 -21.28 26.43
C GLN A 163 4.37 -20.96 26.88
N ARG A 164 5.23 -20.51 25.92
CA ARG A 164 6.61 -20.09 26.20
C ARG A 164 6.76 -18.62 26.49
N TYR A 165 5.65 -17.88 26.49
CA TYR A 165 5.62 -16.47 26.82
C TYR A 165 5.95 -16.30 28.30
N SER A 166 7.26 -16.18 28.61
CA SER A 166 7.71 -15.93 29.98
C SER A 166 7.70 -14.45 30.30
N PHE A 167 7.52 -14.13 31.56
CA PHE A 167 7.55 -12.74 32.08
C PHE A 167 8.84 -11.99 31.69
N GLU A 168 9.96 -12.71 31.50
CA GLU A 168 11.24 -12.14 31.05
C GLU A 168 11.20 -11.68 29.57
N MET A 169 10.40 -12.34 28.73
CA MET A 169 10.18 -11.90 27.33
C MET A 169 9.26 -10.69 27.24
N GLU A 170 8.39 -10.49 28.21
CA GLU A 170 7.45 -9.37 28.25
C GLU A 170 8.14 -8.00 28.39
N GLU A 171 9.31 -7.94 29.04
CA GLU A 171 10.11 -6.71 29.11
C GLU A 171 10.82 -6.38 27.78
N ILE A 172 11.18 -7.39 26.98
CA ILE A 172 11.91 -7.23 25.72
C ILE A 172 10.92 -7.16 24.54
N PHE A 173 9.78 -7.81 24.67
CA PHE A 173 8.87 -8.07 23.58
C PHE A 173 7.43 -8.25 24.08
N ASN A 174 6.56 -7.30 23.76
CA ASN A 174 5.15 -7.31 24.19
C ASN A 174 4.18 -7.33 23.00
N PRO A 175 3.70 -8.51 22.56
CA PRO A 175 2.78 -8.63 21.41
C PRO A 175 1.47 -7.87 21.62
N ILE A 176 0.96 -7.82 22.86
CA ILE A 176 -0.27 -7.10 23.19
C ILE A 176 -0.07 -5.58 23.01
N ALA A 177 1.10 -5.07 23.39
CA ALA A 177 1.43 -3.66 23.17
C ALA A 177 1.55 -3.35 21.68
N HIS A 178 2.15 -4.24 20.88
CA HIS A 178 2.26 -4.10 19.42
C HIS A 178 0.88 -4.17 18.74
N GLU A 179 0.03 -5.11 19.13
CA GLU A 179 -1.35 -5.13 18.63
C GLU A 179 -2.09 -3.84 18.98
N LYS A 180 -1.95 -3.37 20.22
CA LYS A 180 -2.56 -2.10 20.64
C LYS A 180 -2.06 -0.91 19.81
N GLN A 181 -0.76 -0.89 19.47
CA GLN A 181 -0.19 0.12 18.59
C GLN A 181 -0.81 0.00 17.20
N PHE A 182 -0.83 -1.18 16.60
CA PHE A 182 -1.45 -1.43 15.30
C PHE A 182 -2.93 -0.97 15.27
N LEU A 183 -3.72 -1.40 16.26
CA LEU A 183 -5.12 -0.97 16.37
C LEU A 183 -5.27 0.54 16.60
N GLY A 184 -4.28 1.17 17.21
CA GLY A 184 -4.19 2.63 17.35
C GLY A 184 -4.00 3.32 16.00
N GLU A 185 -3.11 2.79 15.15
CA GLU A 185 -2.93 3.31 13.79
C GLU A 185 -4.21 3.15 12.95
N LEU A 186 -4.93 2.03 13.06
CA LEU A 186 -6.23 1.86 12.38
C LEU A 186 -7.27 2.90 12.83
N LYS A 187 -7.27 3.31 14.11
CA LYS A 187 -8.14 4.38 14.60
C LYS A 187 -7.76 5.74 13.99
N ASP A 188 -6.48 6.00 13.81
CA ASP A 188 -6.02 7.25 13.20
C ASP A 188 -6.37 7.29 11.70
N ILE A 189 -6.21 6.17 10.97
CA ILE A 189 -6.66 6.03 9.58
C ILE A 189 -8.16 6.32 9.47
N ARG A 190 -8.97 5.79 10.39
CA ARG A 190 -10.43 5.95 10.35
C ARG A 190 -10.89 7.40 10.56
N LYS A 191 -10.07 8.27 11.13
CA LYS A 191 -10.35 9.73 11.21
C LYS A 191 -10.26 10.40 9.84
N VAL A 192 -9.52 9.82 8.90
CA VAL A 192 -9.32 10.33 7.54
C VAL A 192 -10.29 9.67 6.57
N ALA A 193 -10.42 8.34 6.62
CA ALA A 193 -11.28 7.57 5.73
C ALA A 193 -11.81 6.31 6.42
N ASP A 194 -13.01 5.87 6.04
CA ASP A 194 -13.64 4.63 6.49
C ASP A 194 -13.86 3.61 5.36
N SER A 195 -13.50 4.00 4.12
CA SER A 195 -13.67 3.18 2.93
C SER A 195 -12.54 3.40 1.93
N PHE A 196 -12.17 2.34 1.22
CA PHE A 196 -11.12 2.31 0.22
C PHE A 196 -11.57 1.48 -0.98
N ASP A 197 -11.33 1.97 -2.19
CA ASP A 197 -11.59 1.20 -3.42
C ASP A 197 -10.56 0.08 -3.58
N VAL A 198 -9.29 0.36 -3.25
CA VAL A 198 -8.18 -0.61 -3.27
C VAL A 198 -7.38 -0.54 -1.97
N VAL A 199 -7.06 -1.68 -1.42
CA VAL A 199 -6.21 -1.83 -0.24
C VAL A 199 -5.07 -2.79 -0.55
N MET A 200 -3.84 -2.29 -0.59
CA MET A 200 -2.60 -3.06 -0.66
C MET A 200 -2.07 -3.26 0.77
N PHE A 201 -2.04 -4.51 1.24
CA PHE A 201 -1.79 -4.81 2.65
C PHE A 201 -0.84 -6.01 2.84
N PRO A 202 0.12 -5.96 3.80
CA PRO A 202 1.05 -7.05 4.06
C PRO A 202 0.35 -8.34 4.51
N ILE A 203 0.61 -9.44 3.78
CA ILE A 203 0.22 -10.81 4.13
C ILE A 203 1.50 -11.65 4.10
N ASP A 204 2.28 -11.58 5.15
CA ASP A 204 3.64 -12.13 5.21
C ASP A 204 3.69 -13.39 6.08
N GLY A 205 3.84 -14.55 5.44
CA GLY A 205 3.93 -15.83 6.13
C GLY A 205 5.11 -15.98 7.12
N ARG A 206 6.12 -15.10 7.04
CA ARG A 206 7.24 -15.06 8.01
C ARG A 206 6.77 -14.70 9.42
N VAL A 207 5.65 -14.01 9.55
CA VAL A 207 5.01 -13.71 10.84
C VAL A 207 4.65 -15.02 11.58
N GLY A 208 4.47 -16.12 10.87
CA GLY A 208 4.08 -17.41 11.43
C GLY A 208 2.56 -17.56 11.56
N ASN A 209 2.10 -18.46 12.45
CA ASN A 209 0.67 -18.66 12.64
C ASN A 209 -0.05 -17.35 12.93
N GLY A 210 -1.19 -17.14 12.30
CA GLY A 210 -1.96 -15.90 12.44
C GLY A 210 -1.48 -14.72 11.59
N TYR A 211 -0.57 -14.90 10.63
CA TYR A 211 -0.05 -13.83 9.77
C TYR A 211 -1.12 -13.06 8.96
N THR A 212 -2.32 -13.60 8.86
CA THR A 212 -3.48 -12.90 8.25
C THR A 212 -4.21 -11.99 9.24
N LEU A 213 -3.88 -12.03 10.54
CA LEU A 213 -4.64 -11.32 11.59
C LEU A 213 -4.69 -9.81 11.34
N GLY A 214 -3.57 -9.19 10.97
CA GLY A 214 -3.54 -7.75 10.68
C GLY A 214 -4.47 -7.35 9.54
N GLY A 215 -4.44 -8.09 8.42
CA GLY A 215 -5.35 -7.89 7.30
C GLY A 215 -6.83 -8.10 7.68
N ARG A 216 -7.12 -9.15 8.47
CA ARG A 216 -8.48 -9.41 8.98
C ARG A 216 -8.96 -8.27 9.87
N GLN A 217 -8.14 -7.81 10.82
CA GLN A 217 -8.44 -6.68 11.69
C GLN A 217 -8.66 -5.37 10.92
N PHE A 218 -7.98 -5.20 9.77
CA PHE A 218 -8.18 -4.06 8.88
C PHE A 218 -9.56 -4.12 8.22
N ILE A 219 -9.90 -5.22 7.53
CA ILE A 219 -11.17 -5.33 6.79
C ILE A 219 -12.41 -5.43 7.70
N GLU A 220 -12.26 -5.76 8.98
CA GLU A 220 -13.32 -5.65 9.98
C GLU A 220 -13.68 -4.20 10.35
N ARG A 221 -12.77 -3.26 10.06
CA ARG A 221 -12.90 -1.84 10.44
C ARG A 221 -13.18 -0.90 9.30
N PHE A 222 -12.85 -1.32 8.07
CA PHE A 222 -12.96 -0.49 6.87
C PHE A 222 -13.77 -1.19 5.79
N LYS A 223 -14.47 -0.41 4.97
CA LYS A 223 -15.06 -0.92 3.74
C LYS A 223 -13.98 -1.01 2.68
N VAL A 224 -13.82 -2.16 2.06
CA VAL A 224 -12.78 -2.47 1.08
C VAL A 224 -13.42 -2.93 -0.23
N GLY A 225 -13.10 -2.24 -1.33
CA GLY A 225 -13.58 -2.60 -2.67
C GLY A 225 -12.79 -3.76 -3.28
N LEU A 226 -11.45 -3.71 -3.16
CA LEU A 226 -10.53 -4.77 -3.59
C LEU A 226 -9.41 -4.91 -2.56
N PHE A 227 -9.19 -6.12 -2.07
CA PHE A 227 -8.04 -6.44 -1.22
C PHE A 227 -6.90 -7.03 -2.05
N VAL A 228 -5.71 -6.44 -1.93
CA VAL A 228 -4.50 -6.81 -2.67
C VAL A 228 -3.43 -7.19 -1.65
N PRO A 229 -2.99 -8.47 -1.62
CA PRO A 229 -1.90 -8.87 -0.74
C PRO A 229 -0.56 -8.32 -1.24
N MET A 230 0.34 -8.01 -0.32
CA MET A 230 1.72 -7.64 -0.62
C MET A 230 2.68 -8.18 0.45
N HIS A 231 3.98 -7.93 0.32
CA HIS A 231 5.01 -8.30 1.32
C HIS A 231 5.19 -9.82 1.55
N PHE A 232 4.86 -10.64 0.55
CA PHE A 232 4.85 -12.10 0.66
C PHE A 232 5.99 -12.82 -0.07
N VAL A 233 6.90 -12.10 -0.74
CA VAL A 233 7.94 -12.71 -1.61
C VAL A 233 8.75 -13.79 -0.89
N ALA A 234 9.14 -13.56 0.35
CA ALA A 234 9.91 -14.54 1.14
C ALA A 234 9.10 -15.79 1.52
N SER A 235 7.76 -15.74 1.45
CA SER A 235 6.84 -16.83 1.80
C SER A 235 6.18 -17.48 0.58
N GLY A 236 6.37 -16.88 -0.61
CA GLY A 236 5.77 -17.29 -1.87
C GLY A 236 4.34 -16.79 -2.07
N PHE A 237 3.91 -16.74 -3.32
CA PHE A 237 2.58 -16.25 -3.74
C PHE A 237 1.43 -16.94 -3.01
N GLU A 238 1.47 -18.27 -2.94
CA GLU A 238 0.41 -19.09 -2.34
C GLU A 238 0.17 -18.76 -0.86
N SER A 239 1.21 -18.31 -0.16
CA SER A 239 1.07 -17.92 1.26
C SER A 239 0.10 -16.74 1.41
N SER A 240 0.10 -15.80 0.46
CA SER A 240 -0.76 -14.62 0.49
C SER A 240 -2.23 -14.96 0.25
N TRP A 241 -2.53 -16.06 -0.47
CA TRP A 241 -3.90 -16.46 -0.81
C TRP A 241 -4.70 -16.96 0.40
N ARG A 242 -4.03 -17.26 1.53
CA ARG A 242 -4.74 -17.63 2.76
C ARG A 242 -5.70 -16.55 3.27
N MET A 243 -5.49 -15.31 2.88
CA MET A 243 -6.40 -14.22 3.20
C MET A 243 -7.71 -14.30 2.42
N LYS A 244 -7.71 -15.00 1.26
CA LYS A 244 -8.87 -15.12 0.37
C LYS A 244 -10.08 -15.71 1.06
N GLU A 245 -9.92 -16.78 1.85
CA GLU A 245 -11.03 -17.40 2.58
C GLU A 245 -11.81 -16.38 3.40
N PHE A 246 -11.10 -15.51 4.13
CA PHE A 246 -11.71 -14.48 4.96
C PHE A 246 -12.32 -13.34 4.14
N THR A 247 -11.69 -12.94 3.03
CA THR A 247 -12.28 -11.93 2.14
C THR A 247 -13.55 -12.45 1.46
N ASP A 248 -13.58 -13.71 1.04
CA ASP A 248 -14.76 -14.38 0.45
C ASP A 248 -15.92 -14.40 1.46
N GLU A 249 -15.67 -14.75 2.74
CA GLU A 249 -16.69 -14.70 3.80
C GLU A 249 -17.28 -13.30 4.00
N LYS A 250 -16.51 -12.26 3.75
CA LYS A 250 -16.94 -10.86 3.86
C LYS A 250 -17.50 -10.29 2.54
N GLY A 251 -17.47 -11.07 1.45
CA GLY A 251 -17.87 -10.61 0.12
C GLY A 251 -16.96 -9.52 -0.45
N ILE A 252 -15.68 -9.53 -0.07
CA ILE A 252 -14.66 -8.56 -0.54
C ILE A 252 -13.89 -9.20 -1.68
N PRO A 253 -13.82 -8.59 -2.87
CA PRO A 253 -12.93 -9.01 -3.94
C PRO A 253 -11.48 -9.10 -3.48
N PHE A 254 -10.79 -10.18 -3.87
CA PHE A 254 -9.40 -10.46 -3.53
C PHE A 254 -8.60 -10.72 -4.81
N TRP A 255 -7.43 -10.08 -4.96
CA TRP A 255 -6.56 -10.36 -6.08
C TRP A 255 -5.55 -11.47 -5.72
N GLU A 256 -5.73 -12.64 -6.31
CA GLU A 256 -4.78 -13.76 -6.24
C GLU A 256 -3.62 -13.50 -7.19
N ILE A 257 -2.60 -12.77 -6.74
CA ILE A 257 -1.38 -12.52 -7.52
C ILE A 257 -0.64 -13.85 -7.68
N THR A 258 -0.26 -14.19 -8.92
CA THR A 258 0.41 -15.47 -9.27
C THR A 258 1.81 -15.29 -9.80
N ARG A 259 2.17 -14.08 -10.25
CA ARG A 259 3.49 -13.76 -10.83
C ARG A 259 3.76 -12.26 -10.76
N GLU A 260 5.04 -11.93 -10.91
CA GLU A 260 5.48 -10.55 -11.14
C GLU A 260 5.00 -10.05 -12.50
N GLY A 261 4.70 -8.75 -12.60
CA GLY A 261 4.19 -8.10 -13.82
C GLY A 261 2.73 -8.40 -14.13
N GLU A 262 2.02 -9.13 -13.26
CA GLU A 262 0.58 -9.36 -13.42
C GLU A 262 -0.21 -8.08 -13.15
N SER A 263 -1.29 -7.87 -13.91
CA SER A 263 -2.15 -6.68 -13.81
C SER A 263 -3.62 -7.05 -13.69
N ILE A 264 -4.39 -6.17 -13.05
CA ILE A 264 -5.83 -6.25 -12.93
C ILE A 264 -6.46 -4.88 -13.24
N GLU A 265 -7.61 -4.88 -13.90
CA GLU A 265 -8.45 -3.68 -14.06
C GLU A 265 -9.35 -3.48 -12.84
N ILE A 266 -9.51 -2.21 -12.37
CA ILE A 266 -10.23 -1.85 -11.16
C ILE A 266 -11.17 -0.64 -11.37
#